data_6513487870a98d031f37b259400619e4
#
_entry.id   6513487870a98d031f37b259400619e4
#
_cell.length_a   1.000
_cell.length_b   1.000
_cell.length_c   1.000
_cell.angle_alpha   90.00
_cell.angle_beta   90.00
_cell.angle_gamma   90.00
#
_symmetry.space_group_name_H-M   'P 1'
#
loop_
_entity.id
_entity.type
_entity.pdbx_description
1 polymer ?
#
loop_
_entity_poly.entity_id
_entity_poly.type
_entity_poly.pdbx_seq_one_letter_code
_entity_poly.pdbx_strand_id
1 'polypeptide(L)'
;MASASKRAIIVLALLLGGCHHLMAQGDADSVSLRPSFGLDYTSELQTNFSWTKWVNLLELSAEVHLSRKFSFNLASLSAVTTNEDYLARDLQVFSNIEVWNIPFALTVAVFTWHINDRHSLFAGIRRIDEDYFCSDALSLFTNSSCGGFPTITANCPVATYPVSALGIHYAYDRENLAIQASLYNGTGAYEFTGRYNVFRISPQNDGLFALGQVEYRHHDSHYFLGASLYDGDLWWEDKHDMCPSVWAYAEQKLTPGLTLLAAYGHAFDSDEFCKNFCGLGATYTYKKLDFGLFSDYTRILEVDEWATELTCNVNLTNYLSVQPVLHIIKTDDETNCIGVLRLNVSL
;
A
#
# COMPACT_ATOMS: atom_id res chain seq x y z
N MET A 1 -14.51 -15.39 20.44
CA MET A 1 -14.42 -14.16 19.65
C MET A 1 -14.57 -12.85 20.44
N ALA A 2 -15.49 -12.68 21.38
CA ALA A 2 -15.64 -11.43 22.15
C ALA A 2 -14.49 -11.07 23.11
N SER A 3 -13.55 -11.98 23.41
CA SER A 3 -12.44 -11.76 24.36
C SER A 3 -11.22 -11.04 23.73
N ALA A 4 -10.95 -11.25 22.45
CA ALA A 4 -9.80 -10.63 21.76
C ALA A 4 -10.01 -9.14 21.49
N SER A 5 -11.22 -8.76 21.08
CA SER A 5 -11.61 -7.36 20.83
C SER A 5 -11.49 -6.48 22.08
N LYS A 6 -11.92 -7.01 23.26
CA LYS A 6 -11.79 -6.26 24.52
C LYS A 6 -10.33 -6.06 24.95
N ARG A 7 -9.44 -7.01 24.66
CA ARG A 7 -8.02 -6.90 25.00
C ARG A 7 -7.29 -5.88 24.10
N ALA A 8 -7.63 -5.81 22.82
CA ALA A 8 -7.07 -4.82 21.90
C ALA A 8 -7.44 -3.38 22.32
N ILE A 9 -8.71 -3.15 22.70
CA ILE A 9 -9.18 -1.84 23.19
C ILE A 9 -8.48 -1.45 24.51
N ILE A 10 -8.22 -2.42 25.39
CA ILE A 10 -7.52 -2.17 26.67
C ILE A 10 -6.04 -1.84 26.40
N VAL A 11 -5.37 -2.49 25.46
CA VAL A 11 -3.98 -2.18 25.10
C VAL A 11 -3.88 -0.79 24.48
N LEU A 12 -4.81 -0.41 23.61
CA LEU A 12 -4.88 0.94 23.04
C LEU A 12 -5.13 1.99 24.13
N ALA A 13 -6.05 1.72 25.07
CA ALA A 13 -6.34 2.59 26.21
C ALA A 13 -5.17 2.71 27.19
N LEU A 14 -4.38 1.64 27.38
CA LEU A 14 -3.19 1.64 28.24
C LEU A 14 -2.01 2.40 27.60
N LEU A 15 -1.84 2.31 26.27
CA LEU A 15 -0.86 3.10 25.53
C LEU A 15 -1.21 4.60 25.57
N LEU A 16 -2.47 4.96 25.45
CA LEU A 16 -2.96 6.34 25.54
C LEU A 16 -2.95 6.87 26.99
N GLY A 17 -3.20 6.01 27.99
CA GLY A 17 -3.20 6.39 29.43
C GLY A 17 -1.80 6.47 30.03
N GLY A 18 -0.84 5.70 29.53
CA GLY A 18 0.55 5.68 30.01
C GLY A 18 1.36 6.94 29.72
N CYS A 19 0.98 7.68 28.69
CA CYS A 19 1.68 8.92 28.31
C CYS A 19 1.52 10.07 29.32
N HIS A 20 0.50 10.03 30.20
CA HIS A 20 0.30 11.08 31.20
C HIS A 20 1.25 11.01 32.42
N HIS A 21 1.94 9.91 32.64
CA HIS A 21 2.81 9.74 33.84
C HIS A 21 4.33 9.93 33.55
N LEU A 22 4.75 10.10 32.31
CA LEU A 22 6.16 10.31 31.95
C LEU A 22 6.58 11.80 31.87
N MET A 23 5.71 12.71 32.31
CA MET A 23 5.93 14.16 32.27
C MET A 23 6.31 14.71 33.65
N ALA A 24 7.51 14.41 34.12
CA ALA A 24 8.11 15.15 35.20
C ALA A 24 9.58 15.44 34.91
N GLN A 25 9.82 16.73 34.72
CA GLN A 25 11.11 17.44 34.74
C GLN A 25 11.96 17.43 33.45
N GLY A 26 12.03 18.61 32.82
CA GLY A 26 13.14 19.03 32.00
C GLY A 26 12.78 19.93 30.83
N ASP A 27 13.04 21.20 30.97
CA ASP A 27 13.22 22.26 29.99
C ASP A 27 12.08 22.70 29.02
N ALA A 28 12.00 24.02 28.92
CA ALA A 28 10.97 24.85 28.31
C ALA A 28 10.90 24.85 26.78
N ASP A 29 10.84 23.66 26.16
CA ASP A 29 10.39 23.45 24.78
C ASP A 29 9.27 22.39 24.80
N SER A 30 8.10 22.76 25.34
CA SER A 30 6.94 21.87 25.45
C SER A 30 6.41 21.53 24.06
N VAL A 31 6.89 20.44 23.48
CA VAL A 31 6.17 19.75 22.42
C VAL A 31 4.85 19.28 23.05
N SER A 32 3.74 19.81 22.58
CA SER A 32 2.42 19.34 22.99
C SER A 32 2.28 17.88 22.56
N LEU A 33 2.25 16.94 23.51
CA LEU A 33 1.93 15.52 23.27
C LEU A 33 0.44 15.36 22.90
N ARG A 34 -0.01 16.05 21.88
CA ARG A 34 -1.36 15.89 21.37
C ARG A 34 -1.33 14.88 20.25
N PRO A 35 -1.95 13.70 20.41
CA PRO A 35 -2.11 12.77 19.30
C PRO A 35 -3.02 13.39 18.24
N SER A 36 -2.65 13.21 16.98
CA SER A 36 -3.56 13.35 15.84
C SER A 36 -4.16 12.00 15.53
N PHE A 37 -5.42 11.98 15.10
CA PHE A 37 -6.14 10.78 14.72
C PHE A 37 -6.61 10.94 13.27
N GLY A 38 -6.56 9.86 12.52
CA GLY A 38 -7.12 9.76 11.18
C GLY A 38 -8.11 8.61 11.10
N LEU A 39 -9.10 8.77 10.24
CA LEU A 39 -10.04 7.73 9.85
C LEU A 39 -10.21 7.77 8.34
N ASP A 40 -9.89 6.66 7.69
CA ASP A 40 -10.13 6.46 6.28
C ASP A 40 -11.12 5.31 6.11
N TYR A 41 -12.20 5.57 5.38
CA TYR A 41 -13.21 4.57 5.06
C TYR A 41 -13.44 4.53 3.57
N THR A 42 -13.18 3.36 2.98
CA THR A 42 -13.44 3.09 1.58
C THR A 42 -14.51 2.01 1.47
N SER A 43 -15.51 2.27 0.62
CA SER A 43 -16.62 1.34 0.36
C SER A 43 -16.82 1.18 -1.13
N GLU A 44 -16.84 -0.05 -1.62
CA GLU A 44 -17.04 -0.37 -3.03
C GLU A 44 -18.26 -1.24 -3.25
N LEU A 45 -19.13 -0.80 -4.14
CA LEU A 45 -20.12 -1.64 -4.78
C LEU A 45 -19.53 -2.11 -6.11
N GLN A 46 -19.23 -3.41 -6.20
CA GLN A 46 -18.56 -4.03 -7.35
C GLN A 46 -19.55 -4.95 -8.08
N THR A 47 -19.53 -4.96 -9.42
CA THR A 47 -20.40 -5.82 -10.23
C THR A 47 -19.74 -6.26 -11.54
N ASN A 48 -19.93 -7.51 -11.91
CA ASN A 48 -19.64 -8.05 -13.25
C ASN A 48 -20.91 -8.08 -14.13
N PHE A 49 -21.95 -7.30 -13.75
CA PHE A 49 -23.28 -7.22 -14.38
C PHE A 49 -24.13 -8.50 -14.30
N SER A 50 -23.59 -9.61 -13.76
CA SER A 50 -24.35 -10.82 -13.45
C SER A 50 -24.67 -10.91 -11.96
N TRP A 51 -23.75 -10.50 -11.12
CA TRP A 51 -23.94 -10.38 -9.67
C TRP A 51 -23.09 -9.24 -9.09
N THR A 52 -23.31 -8.94 -7.83
CA THR A 52 -22.75 -7.75 -7.17
C THR A 52 -22.27 -8.15 -5.79
N LYS A 53 -21.14 -7.58 -5.36
CA LYS A 53 -20.68 -7.67 -3.98
C LYS A 53 -20.33 -6.28 -3.43
N TRP A 54 -20.27 -6.19 -2.12
CA TRP A 54 -19.92 -4.98 -1.40
C TRP A 54 -18.68 -5.23 -0.56
N VAL A 55 -17.65 -4.43 -0.79
CA VAL A 55 -16.38 -4.47 -0.07
C VAL A 55 -16.23 -3.19 0.73
N ASN A 56 -15.80 -3.29 1.98
CA ASN A 56 -15.61 -2.17 2.87
C ASN A 56 -14.27 -2.28 3.58
N LEU A 57 -13.54 -1.19 3.62
CA LEU A 57 -12.27 -1.04 4.33
C LEU A 57 -12.38 0.15 5.27
N LEU A 58 -12.07 -0.07 6.55
CA LEU A 58 -11.91 0.98 7.56
C LEU A 58 -10.47 0.95 8.04
N GLU A 59 -9.78 2.07 7.92
CA GLU A 59 -8.46 2.28 8.48
C GLU A 59 -8.51 3.36 9.55
N LEU A 60 -7.90 3.08 10.70
CA LEU A 60 -7.79 4.02 11.81
C LEU A 60 -6.31 4.27 12.07
N SER A 61 -5.93 5.52 12.16
CA SER A 61 -4.55 5.92 12.43
C SER A 61 -4.44 6.86 13.63
N ALA A 62 -3.27 6.85 14.24
CA ALA A 62 -2.89 7.81 15.28
C ALA A 62 -1.40 8.13 15.17
N GLU A 63 -1.07 9.39 15.29
CA GLU A 63 0.32 9.87 15.34
C GLU A 63 0.55 10.67 16.62
N VAL A 64 1.69 10.43 17.26
CA VAL A 64 2.12 11.16 18.46
C VAL A 64 3.54 11.66 18.29
N HIS A 65 3.75 12.97 18.30
CA HIS A 65 5.08 13.56 18.38
C HIS A 65 5.58 13.54 19.81
N LEU A 66 6.51 12.64 20.12
CA LEU A 66 7.12 12.49 21.45
C LEU A 66 8.12 13.62 21.73
N SER A 67 8.76 14.15 20.66
CA SER A 67 9.64 15.31 20.67
C SER A 67 9.75 15.86 19.24
N ARG A 68 10.55 16.93 19.04
CA ARG A 68 10.87 17.40 17.67
C ARG A 68 11.62 16.37 16.81
N LYS A 69 12.25 15.37 17.46
CA LYS A 69 13.06 14.36 16.78
C LYS A 69 12.39 12.99 16.71
N PHE A 70 11.34 12.77 17.48
CA PHE A 70 10.76 11.44 17.61
C PHE A 70 9.24 11.49 17.49
N SER A 71 8.69 10.63 16.65
CA SER A 71 7.25 10.36 16.56
C SER A 71 6.96 8.87 16.64
N PHE A 72 5.73 8.55 17.00
CA PHE A 72 5.19 7.19 16.97
C PHE A 72 3.89 7.20 16.19
N ASN A 73 3.80 6.29 15.20
CA ASN A 73 2.63 6.13 14.36
C ASN A 73 2.03 4.75 14.58
N LEU A 74 0.70 4.71 14.66
CA LEU A 74 -0.09 3.49 14.82
C LEU A 74 -1.20 3.51 13.78
N ALA A 75 -1.41 2.41 13.06
CA ALA A 75 -2.60 2.25 12.23
C ALA A 75 -3.10 0.80 12.25
N SER A 76 -4.39 0.65 12.03
CA SER A 76 -5.07 -0.63 11.95
C SER A 76 -6.09 -0.60 10.82
N LEU A 77 -6.36 -1.76 10.24
CA LEU A 77 -7.44 -1.93 9.28
C LEU A 77 -8.48 -2.95 9.75
N SER A 78 -9.69 -2.79 9.23
CA SER A 78 -10.78 -3.75 9.27
C SER A 78 -11.41 -3.82 7.89
N ALA A 79 -11.47 -5.02 7.28
CA ALA A 79 -12.05 -5.24 5.97
C ALA A 79 -13.21 -6.22 6.05
N VAL A 80 -14.30 -5.91 5.34
CA VAL A 80 -15.51 -6.74 5.30
C VAL A 80 -16.05 -6.78 3.88
N THR A 81 -16.28 -7.99 3.38
CA THR A 81 -16.97 -8.24 2.11
C THR A 81 -18.24 -9.06 2.32
N THR A 82 -19.26 -8.81 1.52
CA THR A 82 -20.50 -9.59 1.55
C THR A 82 -20.37 -10.97 0.92
N ASN A 83 -19.35 -11.14 0.06
CA ASN A 83 -19.00 -12.41 -0.56
C ASN A 83 -17.49 -12.44 -0.84
N GLU A 84 -16.84 -13.55 -0.53
CA GLU A 84 -15.40 -13.77 -0.77
C GLU A 84 -15.12 -14.37 -2.17
N ASP A 85 -16.16 -14.71 -2.96
CA ASP A 85 -15.99 -15.15 -4.34
C ASP A 85 -15.52 -13.99 -5.24
N TYR A 86 -14.70 -14.31 -6.22
CA TYR A 86 -14.14 -13.35 -7.16
C TYR A 86 -15.15 -12.99 -8.26
N LEU A 87 -15.26 -11.71 -8.60
CA LEU A 87 -16.08 -11.20 -9.70
C LEU A 87 -15.46 -11.45 -11.07
N ALA A 88 -14.13 -11.53 -11.13
CA ALA A 88 -13.35 -11.87 -12.31
C ALA A 88 -12.25 -12.87 -11.95
N ARG A 89 -11.73 -13.58 -12.93
CA ARG A 89 -10.50 -14.36 -12.82
C ARG A 89 -9.35 -13.49 -13.33
N ASP A 90 -9.03 -12.47 -12.58
CA ASP A 90 -7.93 -11.57 -12.87
C ASP A 90 -6.65 -11.96 -12.12
N LEU A 91 -5.52 -11.66 -12.72
CA LEU A 91 -4.19 -11.98 -12.18
C LEU A 91 -3.66 -10.83 -11.29
N GLN A 92 -4.13 -9.61 -11.55
CA GLN A 92 -3.61 -8.39 -10.94
C GLN A 92 -4.48 -7.86 -9.80
N VAL A 93 -5.67 -8.41 -9.58
CA VAL A 93 -6.68 -7.95 -8.63
C VAL A 93 -7.14 -6.51 -8.92
N PHE A 94 -8.27 -6.37 -9.61
CA PHE A 94 -8.79 -5.09 -10.11
C PHE A 94 -9.10 -4.06 -9.02
N SER A 95 -9.27 -4.48 -7.77
CA SER A 95 -9.51 -3.59 -6.64
C SER A 95 -8.44 -3.74 -5.56
N ASN A 96 -7.76 -2.64 -5.25
CA ASN A 96 -6.71 -2.56 -4.24
C ASN A 96 -7.21 -2.67 -2.79
N ILE A 97 -8.53 -2.77 -2.57
CA ILE A 97 -9.13 -3.09 -1.27
C ILE A 97 -9.77 -4.48 -1.22
N GLU A 98 -9.67 -5.25 -2.31
CA GLU A 98 -10.18 -6.61 -2.38
C GLU A 98 -9.43 -7.53 -1.42
N VAL A 99 -10.16 -8.18 -0.49
CA VAL A 99 -9.58 -9.08 0.50
C VAL A 99 -10.68 -9.90 1.16
N TRP A 100 -10.30 -10.99 1.84
CA TRP A 100 -11.18 -11.73 2.74
C TRP A 100 -11.59 -10.90 3.98
N ASN A 101 -12.56 -11.40 4.75
CA ASN A 101 -13.01 -10.71 5.95
C ASN A 101 -11.91 -10.67 7.02
N ILE A 102 -11.42 -9.49 7.35
CA ILE A 102 -10.43 -9.23 8.38
C ILE A 102 -11.06 -8.31 9.44
N PRO A 103 -11.46 -8.84 10.60
CA PRO A 103 -12.07 -8.01 11.65
C PRO A 103 -11.13 -6.95 12.21
N PHE A 104 -9.83 -7.24 12.24
CA PHE A 104 -8.79 -6.32 12.71
C PHE A 104 -7.40 -6.82 12.30
N ALA A 105 -6.60 -5.94 11.72
CA ALA A 105 -5.18 -6.12 11.51
C ALA A 105 -4.42 -4.86 11.94
N LEU A 106 -3.25 -5.03 12.55
CA LEU A 106 -2.31 -3.94 12.81
C LEU A 106 -1.46 -3.73 11.55
N THR A 107 -1.55 -2.56 10.94
CA THR A 107 -0.85 -2.26 9.68
C THR A 107 0.37 -1.40 9.87
N VAL A 108 0.33 -0.51 10.86
CA VAL A 108 1.46 0.36 11.20
C VAL A 108 1.65 0.37 12.71
N ALA A 109 2.88 0.19 13.17
CA ALA A 109 3.33 0.48 14.53
C ALA A 109 4.82 0.82 14.46
N VAL A 110 5.13 2.08 14.15
CA VAL A 110 6.49 2.54 13.88
C VAL A 110 6.93 3.64 14.82
N PHE A 111 8.17 3.54 15.21
CA PHE A 111 8.90 4.61 15.91
C PHE A 111 9.82 5.29 14.91
N THR A 112 9.64 6.59 14.71
CA THR A 112 10.39 7.38 13.74
C THR A 112 11.35 8.33 14.44
N TRP A 113 12.61 8.30 14.03
CA TRP A 113 13.63 9.27 14.39
C TRP A 113 13.85 10.24 13.24
N HIS A 114 13.47 11.50 13.44
CA HIS A 114 13.78 12.63 12.55
C HIS A 114 15.20 13.11 12.87
N ILE A 115 16.21 12.60 12.16
CA ILE A 115 17.63 12.92 12.37
C ILE A 115 17.84 14.40 12.15
N ASN A 116 17.25 14.93 11.08
CA ASN A 116 17.14 16.36 10.75
C ASN A 116 16.00 16.54 9.72
N ASP A 117 15.82 17.75 9.19
CA ASP A 117 14.73 18.11 8.25
C ASP A 117 14.73 17.32 6.92
N ARG A 118 15.79 16.57 6.64
CA ARG A 118 15.95 15.83 5.38
C ARG A 118 16.10 14.33 5.59
N HIS A 119 16.44 13.90 6.77
CA HIS A 119 16.77 12.49 7.05
C HIS A 119 15.89 11.96 8.16
N SER A 120 15.23 10.86 7.89
CA SER A 120 14.46 10.10 8.88
C SER A 120 14.79 8.62 8.83
N LEU A 121 14.64 7.97 9.96
CA LEU A 121 14.78 6.54 10.13
C LEU A 121 13.60 6.04 10.95
N PHE A 122 12.86 5.06 10.47
CA PHE A 122 11.90 4.38 11.31
C PHE A 122 12.21 2.91 11.52
N ALA A 123 11.70 2.36 12.61
CA ALA A 123 11.70 0.93 12.91
C ALA A 123 10.33 0.53 13.45
N GLY A 124 9.82 -0.61 13.02
CA GLY A 124 8.52 -1.12 13.46
C GLY A 124 7.79 -1.92 12.39
N ILE A 125 6.49 -2.06 12.57
CA ILE A 125 5.59 -2.77 11.67
C ILE A 125 5.07 -1.78 10.63
N ARG A 126 5.17 -2.15 9.33
CA ARG A 126 4.65 -1.35 8.23
C ARG A 126 4.46 -2.19 6.98
N ARG A 127 3.63 -1.73 6.06
CA ARG A 127 3.48 -2.26 4.70
C ARG A 127 4.44 -1.52 3.77
N ILE A 128 4.91 -2.17 2.73
CA ILE A 128 5.78 -1.52 1.73
C ILE A 128 5.00 -0.54 0.85
N ASP A 129 3.73 -0.79 0.58
CA ASP A 129 2.82 0.06 -0.18
C ASP A 129 2.44 1.38 0.54
N GLU A 130 2.88 1.57 1.77
CA GLU A 130 2.79 2.86 2.48
C GLU A 130 3.90 3.86 2.09
N ASP A 131 5.02 3.36 1.56
CA ASP A 131 6.21 4.16 1.28
C ASP A 131 6.65 4.07 -0.19
N TYR A 132 6.35 2.95 -0.87
CA TYR A 132 6.74 2.69 -2.25
C TYR A 132 5.51 2.63 -3.15
N PHE A 133 5.67 2.96 -4.43
CA PHE A 133 4.58 3.05 -5.41
C PHE A 133 3.51 4.09 -5.07
N CYS A 134 3.82 5.01 -4.15
CA CYS A 134 2.94 6.10 -3.72
C CYS A 134 3.22 7.33 -4.59
N SER A 135 2.34 7.62 -5.51
CA SER A 135 2.40 8.84 -6.32
C SER A 135 1.00 9.37 -6.60
N ASP A 136 0.89 10.67 -6.80
CA ASP A 136 -0.42 11.34 -6.90
C ASP A 136 -1.27 10.80 -8.06
N ALA A 137 -0.62 10.49 -9.19
CA ALA A 137 -1.36 10.03 -10.36
C ALA A 137 -1.66 8.53 -10.33
N LEU A 138 -0.74 7.67 -9.81
CA LEU A 138 -1.02 6.24 -9.64
C LEU A 138 -2.10 5.99 -8.58
N SER A 139 -2.13 6.77 -7.50
CA SER A 139 -3.12 6.62 -6.41
C SER A 139 -4.56 6.92 -6.81
N LEU A 140 -4.79 7.52 -8.00
CA LEU A 140 -6.13 7.69 -8.54
C LEU A 140 -6.76 6.35 -8.95
N PHE A 141 -5.93 5.35 -9.33
CA PHE A 141 -6.41 4.08 -9.86
C PHE A 141 -6.72 3.08 -8.74
N THR A 142 -7.70 2.24 -8.99
CA THR A 142 -8.16 1.22 -8.04
C THR A 142 -7.53 -0.15 -8.27
N ASN A 143 -6.89 -0.36 -9.41
CA ASN A 143 -6.14 -1.57 -9.72
C ASN A 143 -4.97 -1.75 -8.74
N SER A 144 -4.83 -2.94 -8.16
CA SER A 144 -3.80 -3.27 -7.17
C SER A 144 -2.38 -3.09 -7.71
N SER A 145 -2.16 -3.29 -9.01
CA SER A 145 -0.85 -3.08 -9.65
C SER A 145 -0.38 -1.62 -9.63
N CYS A 146 -1.29 -0.65 -9.41
CA CYS A 146 -0.91 0.75 -9.20
C CYS A 146 -0.34 1.03 -7.80
N GLY A 147 -0.60 0.15 -6.82
CA GLY A 147 -0.05 0.23 -5.45
C GLY A 147 1.09 -0.75 -5.18
N GLY A 148 1.39 -1.64 -6.13
CA GLY A 148 2.48 -2.61 -6.00
C GLY A 148 2.63 -3.44 -7.26
N PHE A 149 3.77 -3.35 -7.95
CA PHE A 149 3.94 -4.02 -9.23
C PHE A 149 3.98 -5.55 -9.08
N PRO A 150 3.28 -6.30 -9.96
CA PRO A 150 3.21 -7.77 -9.93
C PRO A 150 4.57 -8.45 -9.96
N THR A 151 5.59 -7.82 -10.55
CA THR A 151 6.98 -8.31 -10.53
C THR A 151 7.59 -8.44 -9.13
N ILE A 152 6.92 -7.89 -8.11
CA ILE A 152 7.25 -8.03 -6.70
C ILE A 152 6.15 -8.80 -5.99
N THR A 153 4.90 -8.31 -6.06
CA THR A 153 3.79 -8.79 -5.24
C THR A 153 3.30 -10.18 -5.62
N ALA A 154 3.45 -10.59 -6.89
CA ALA A 154 3.14 -11.95 -7.32
C ALA A 154 4.29 -12.94 -7.07
N ASN A 155 5.54 -12.44 -7.00
CA ASN A 155 6.72 -13.30 -6.88
C ASN A 155 7.18 -13.53 -5.44
N CYS A 156 6.79 -12.67 -4.48
CA CYS A 156 7.32 -12.71 -3.12
C CYS A 156 6.21 -12.51 -2.08
N PRO A 157 6.25 -13.18 -0.92
CA PRO A 157 5.24 -13.06 0.15
C PRO A 157 5.42 -11.79 0.99
N VAL A 158 5.71 -10.67 0.35
CA VAL A 158 6.08 -9.42 1.00
C VAL A 158 4.91 -8.72 1.69
N ALA A 159 5.23 -7.79 2.57
CA ALA A 159 4.27 -7.02 3.36
C ALA A 159 3.57 -5.93 2.53
N THR A 160 2.58 -6.32 1.76
CA THR A 160 1.63 -5.41 1.06
C THR A 160 0.23 -5.60 1.62
N TYR A 161 -0.69 -4.67 1.35
CA TYR A 161 -2.09 -4.82 1.77
C TYR A 161 -2.62 -6.24 1.56
N PRO A 162 -3.24 -6.87 2.56
CA PRO A 162 -3.58 -6.37 3.91
C PRO A 162 -2.58 -6.74 5.01
N VAL A 163 -1.41 -7.26 4.68
CA VAL A 163 -0.42 -7.79 5.63
C VAL A 163 0.74 -6.82 5.85
N SER A 164 1.36 -6.88 7.02
CA SER A 164 2.46 -6.01 7.44
C SER A 164 3.63 -6.84 7.93
N ALA A 165 4.83 -6.26 8.00
CA ALA A 165 6.01 -6.89 8.55
C ALA A 165 6.83 -5.93 9.41
N LEU A 166 7.63 -6.49 10.31
CA LEU A 166 8.68 -5.75 11.01
C LEU A 166 9.78 -5.35 10.03
N GLY A 167 10.18 -4.08 10.09
CA GLY A 167 11.26 -3.58 9.26
C GLY A 167 11.90 -2.31 9.80
N ILE A 168 12.90 -1.89 9.08
CA ILE A 168 13.57 -0.60 9.21
C ILE A 168 13.52 0.11 7.88
N HIS A 169 13.37 1.42 7.90
CA HIS A 169 13.29 2.25 6.71
C HIS A 169 14.04 3.55 6.94
N TYR A 170 14.85 3.91 5.98
CA TYR A 170 15.53 5.19 5.90
C TYR A 170 14.95 6.01 4.75
N ALA A 171 14.69 7.28 5.00
CA ALA A 171 14.30 8.25 3.99
C ALA A 171 15.21 9.49 4.02
N TYR A 172 15.60 9.92 2.83
CA TYR A 172 16.19 11.20 2.54
C TYR A 172 15.27 11.97 1.61
N ASP A 173 14.91 13.20 1.96
CA ASP A 173 14.07 14.07 1.13
C ASP A 173 14.70 15.46 0.98
N ARG A 174 14.76 15.90 -0.26
CA ARG A 174 15.17 17.24 -0.65
C ARG A 174 14.32 17.69 -1.83
N GLU A 175 14.14 18.98 -2.03
CA GLU A 175 13.27 19.63 -3.02
C GLU A 175 13.07 18.86 -4.34
N ASN A 176 14.13 18.37 -4.96
CA ASN A 176 14.10 17.66 -6.26
C ASN A 176 14.59 16.22 -6.23
N LEU A 177 14.88 15.66 -5.03
CA LEU A 177 15.38 14.29 -4.89
C LEU A 177 14.90 13.68 -3.59
N ALA A 178 14.23 12.52 -3.66
CA ALA A 178 14.01 11.67 -2.52
C ALA A 178 14.68 10.31 -2.73
N ILE A 179 15.19 9.73 -1.64
CA ILE A 179 15.80 8.40 -1.62
C ILE A 179 15.22 7.65 -0.44
N GLN A 180 14.78 6.44 -0.68
CA GLN A 180 14.23 5.53 0.32
C GLN A 180 14.97 4.20 0.27
N ALA A 181 15.18 3.59 1.43
CA ALA A 181 15.74 2.24 1.54
C ALA A 181 15.15 1.53 2.76
N SER A 182 14.74 0.28 2.58
CA SER A 182 14.10 -0.52 3.63
C SER A 182 14.64 -1.93 3.68
N LEU A 183 14.55 -2.51 4.87
CA LEU A 183 14.76 -3.93 5.11
C LEU A 183 13.64 -4.45 6.01
N TYR A 184 12.89 -5.44 5.53
CA TYR A 184 11.76 -6.06 6.21
C TYR A 184 12.01 -7.55 6.47
N ASN A 185 11.30 -8.12 7.46
CA ASN A 185 11.06 -9.55 7.49
C ASN A 185 10.39 -9.96 6.15
N GLY A 186 10.87 -11.04 5.54
CA GLY A 186 10.50 -11.38 4.15
C GLY A 186 9.04 -11.75 3.95
N THR A 187 8.36 -12.17 5.02
CA THR A 187 6.94 -12.56 4.96
C THR A 187 6.07 -11.59 5.74
N GLY A 188 5.00 -11.10 5.10
CA GLY A 188 3.98 -10.30 5.74
C GLY A 188 2.99 -11.12 6.55
N ALA A 189 2.40 -10.53 7.61
CA ALA A 189 1.39 -11.14 8.47
C ALA A 189 0.35 -10.10 8.91
N TYR A 190 -0.81 -10.56 9.39
CA TYR A 190 -1.86 -9.71 9.96
C TYR A 190 -2.28 -10.16 11.37
N GLU A 191 -1.80 -11.30 11.84
CA GLU A 191 -2.09 -11.85 13.16
C GLU A 191 -1.10 -11.35 14.22
N PHE A 192 -1.46 -11.49 15.49
CA PHE A 192 -0.63 -11.11 16.65
C PHE A 192 0.00 -12.30 17.36
N THR A 193 -0.40 -13.51 17.01
CA THR A 193 0.01 -14.74 17.71
C THR A 193 0.24 -15.87 16.71
N GLY A 194 1.02 -16.85 17.12
CA GLY A 194 1.30 -18.02 16.28
C GLY A 194 2.38 -17.80 15.22
N ARG A 195 2.28 -18.53 14.13
CA ARG A 195 3.29 -18.52 13.05
C ARG A 195 3.24 -17.23 12.22
N TYR A 196 2.06 -16.67 12.03
CA TYR A 196 1.81 -15.47 11.19
C TYR A 196 1.69 -14.20 12.04
N ASN A 197 2.66 -14.01 12.95
CA ASN A 197 2.68 -12.89 13.88
C ASN A 197 3.44 -11.72 13.29
N VAL A 198 2.81 -10.54 13.19
CA VAL A 198 3.41 -9.30 12.66
C VAL A 198 4.67 -8.85 13.40
N PHE A 199 4.85 -9.26 14.67
CA PHE A 199 6.06 -8.97 15.47
C PHE A 199 7.17 -9.99 15.29
N ARG A 200 6.96 -11.00 14.45
CA ARG A 200 7.96 -12.06 14.23
C ARG A 200 9.11 -11.52 13.39
N ILE A 201 10.32 -11.81 13.83
CA ILE A 201 11.55 -11.70 13.04
C ILE A 201 12.11 -13.10 12.91
N SER A 202 12.13 -13.64 11.71
CA SER A 202 12.61 -15.00 11.47
C SER A 202 13.29 -15.10 10.09
N PRO A 203 14.44 -14.47 9.92
CA PRO A 203 15.15 -14.46 8.62
C PRO A 203 15.43 -15.86 8.06
N GLN A 204 15.57 -16.85 8.94
CA GLN A 204 15.83 -18.24 8.54
C GLN A 204 14.60 -18.98 7.99
N ASN A 205 13.39 -18.55 8.35
CA ASN A 205 12.15 -19.20 7.88
C ASN A 205 11.31 -18.29 6.98
N ASP A 206 11.34 -16.99 7.22
CA ASP A 206 10.51 -16.00 6.52
C ASP A 206 11.34 -15.25 5.48
N GLY A 207 12.67 -15.41 5.50
CA GLY A 207 13.57 -14.65 4.64
C GLY A 207 13.71 -13.18 5.04
N LEU A 208 14.32 -12.42 4.16
CA LEU A 208 14.48 -10.96 4.23
C LEU A 208 14.02 -10.32 2.93
N PHE A 209 13.44 -9.14 3.02
CA PHE A 209 13.08 -8.33 1.87
C PHE A 209 13.73 -6.95 1.97
N ALA A 210 14.68 -6.69 1.06
CA ALA A 210 15.35 -5.40 0.93
C ALA A 210 14.83 -4.67 -0.30
N LEU A 211 14.56 -3.37 -0.18
CA LEU A 211 14.17 -2.54 -1.31
C LEU A 211 14.63 -1.11 -1.15
N GLY A 212 14.77 -0.42 -2.29
CA GLY A 212 15.12 0.99 -2.33
C GLY A 212 14.58 1.67 -3.57
N GLN A 213 14.30 2.96 -3.45
CA GLN A 213 13.77 3.79 -4.53
C GLN A 213 14.40 5.17 -4.50
N VAL A 214 14.63 5.70 -5.67
CA VAL A 214 15.00 7.10 -5.90
C VAL A 214 13.87 7.76 -6.66
N GLU A 215 13.44 8.92 -6.19
CA GLU A 215 12.52 9.81 -6.87
C GLU A 215 13.26 11.09 -7.29
N TYR A 216 13.20 11.42 -8.58
CA TYR A 216 13.64 12.70 -9.09
C TYR A 216 12.44 13.56 -9.46
N ARG A 217 12.38 14.77 -8.90
CA ARG A 217 11.31 15.73 -9.12
C ARG A 217 11.81 16.86 -10.02
N HIS A 218 11.10 17.12 -11.10
CA HIS A 218 11.40 18.23 -12.01
C HIS A 218 10.12 18.99 -12.34
N HIS A 219 10.01 20.22 -11.84
CA HIS A 219 8.76 20.97 -11.80
C HIS A 219 7.69 20.10 -11.10
N ASP A 220 6.54 19.88 -11.76
CA ASP A 220 5.44 19.03 -11.26
C ASP A 220 5.49 17.60 -11.83
N SER A 221 6.64 17.17 -12.37
CA SER A 221 6.85 15.83 -12.92
C SER A 221 7.73 15.01 -11.99
N HIS A 222 7.40 13.72 -11.84
CA HIS A 222 8.03 12.79 -10.91
C HIS A 222 8.54 11.56 -11.66
N TYR A 223 9.76 11.14 -11.38
CA TYR A 223 10.41 9.99 -12.01
C TYR A 223 11.00 9.10 -10.93
N PHE A 224 10.59 7.84 -10.94
CA PHE A 224 10.93 6.87 -9.91
C PHE A 224 11.73 5.72 -10.51
N LEU A 225 12.78 5.32 -9.81
CA LEU A 225 13.58 4.15 -10.11
C LEU A 225 13.84 3.38 -8.82
N GLY A 226 13.53 2.10 -8.81
CA GLY A 226 13.72 1.27 -7.64
C GLY A 226 14.21 -0.12 -7.96
N ALA A 227 14.68 -0.79 -6.90
CA ALA A 227 15.09 -2.17 -6.93
C ALA A 227 14.74 -2.87 -5.62
N SER A 228 14.51 -4.17 -5.68
CA SER A 228 14.29 -5.02 -4.52
C SER A 228 15.01 -6.35 -4.65
N LEU A 229 15.21 -6.97 -3.51
CA LEU A 229 15.72 -8.32 -3.37
C LEU A 229 14.95 -9.02 -2.25
N TYR A 230 14.24 -10.07 -2.59
CA TYR A 230 13.75 -11.05 -1.65
C TYR A 230 14.77 -12.21 -1.57
N ASP A 231 15.02 -12.69 -0.36
CA ASP A 231 15.89 -13.84 -0.09
C ASP A 231 15.24 -14.67 1.02
N GLY A 232 14.55 -15.77 0.66
CA GLY A 232 13.79 -16.56 1.61
C GLY A 232 13.01 -17.72 0.99
N ASP A 233 12.24 -18.41 1.84
CA ASP A 233 11.44 -19.54 1.41
C ASP A 233 10.11 -19.08 0.78
N LEU A 234 9.87 -19.52 -0.44
CA LEU A 234 8.59 -19.37 -1.12
C LEU A 234 7.67 -20.48 -0.64
N TRP A 235 6.66 -20.14 0.19
CA TRP A 235 5.77 -21.11 0.82
C TRP A 235 4.92 -21.94 -0.16
N TRP A 236 4.80 -21.45 -1.40
CA TRP A 236 4.07 -22.16 -2.47
C TRP A 236 4.94 -23.14 -3.26
N GLU A 237 6.29 -23.08 -3.13
CA GLU A 237 7.23 -23.96 -3.82
C GLU A 237 8.01 -24.87 -2.89
N ASP A 238 7.93 -24.65 -1.56
CA ASP A 238 8.74 -25.33 -0.54
C ASP A 238 10.26 -25.27 -0.85
N LYS A 239 10.68 -24.12 -1.39
CA LYS A 239 12.04 -23.86 -1.90
C LYS A 239 12.53 -22.50 -1.42
N HIS A 240 13.80 -22.43 -1.07
CA HIS A 240 14.50 -21.18 -0.84
C HIS A 240 14.84 -20.54 -2.19
N ASP A 241 14.49 -19.27 -2.37
CA ASP A 241 14.74 -18.56 -3.60
C ASP A 241 15.19 -17.12 -3.37
N MET A 242 15.85 -16.55 -4.38
CA MET A 242 16.23 -15.15 -4.45
C MET A 242 15.47 -14.49 -5.60
N CYS A 243 14.62 -13.51 -5.30
CA CYS A 243 13.82 -12.81 -6.29
C CYS A 243 14.25 -11.35 -6.43
N PRO A 244 15.25 -11.04 -7.24
CA PRO A 244 15.66 -9.67 -7.54
C PRO A 244 14.70 -9.03 -8.54
N SER A 245 14.28 -7.79 -8.27
CA SER A 245 13.41 -7.01 -9.16
C SER A 245 13.87 -5.57 -9.29
N VAL A 246 13.55 -4.96 -10.42
CA VAL A 246 13.71 -3.53 -10.66
C VAL A 246 12.41 -2.94 -11.20
N TRP A 247 12.19 -1.67 -10.91
CA TRP A 247 11.05 -0.94 -11.47
C TRP A 247 11.42 0.49 -11.79
N ALA A 248 10.68 1.05 -12.75
CA ALA A 248 10.69 2.47 -13.03
C ALA A 248 9.26 2.92 -13.34
N TYR A 249 8.88 4.10 -12.87
CA TYR A 249 7.67 4.75 -13.32
C TYR A 249 7.85 6.27 -13.37
N ALA A 250 7.02 6.91 -14.18
CA ALA A 250 7.11 8.33 -14.42
C ALA A 250 5.72 8.95 -14.49
N GLU A 251 5.59 10.12 -13.89
CA GLU A 251 4.46 11.03 -13.97
C GLU A 251 4.91 12.31 -14.67
N GLN A 252 4.63 12.40 -15.96
CA GLN A 252 5.01 13.56 -16.75
C GLN A 252 3.86 14.57 -16.81
N LYS A 253 4.00 15.68 -16.11
CA LYS A 253 3.07 16.80 -16.20
C LYS A 253 3.19 17.49 -17.55
N LEU A 254 2.13 17.51 -18.32
CA LEU A 254 2.08 18.19 -19.64
C LEU A 254 1.42 19.56 -19.56
N THR A 255 0.35 19.66 -18.76
CA THR A 255 -0.36 20.91 -18.50
C THR A 255 -0.82 20.93 -17.02
N PRO A 256 -1.29 22.04 -16.48
CA PRO A 256 -1.75 22.06 -15.08
C PRO A 256 -2.79 21.00 -14.72
N GLY A 257 -3.56 20.50 -15.70
CA GLY A 257 -4.54 19.44 -15.45
C GLY A 257 -4.14 18.05 -15.96
N LEU A 258 -3.20 17.92 -16.91
CA LEU A 258 -2.90 16.66 -17.60
C LEU A 258 -1.54 16.10 -17.18
N THR A 259 -1.54 14.87 -16.69
CA THR A 259 -0.32 14.08 -16.38
C THR A 259 -0.34 12.78 -17.19
N LEU A 260 0.77 12.44 -17.84
CA LEU A 260 0.97 11.14 -18.47
C LEU A 260 1.68 10.21 -17.50
N LEU A 261 1.35 8.93 -17.57
CA LEU A 261 1.90 7.85 -16.76
C LEU A 261 2.59 6.82 -17.62
N ALA A 262 3.75 6.34 -17.18
CA ALA A 262 4.41 5.17 -17.74
C ALA A 262 5.04 4.37 -16.60
N ALA A 263 4.84 3.06 -16.59
CA ALA A 263 5.35 2.16 -15.57
C ALA A 263 5.95 0.92 -16.21
N TYR A 264 7.04 0.42 -15.62
CA TYR A 264 7.69 -0.82 -16.01
C TYR A 264 8.30 -1.50 -14.78
N GLY A 265 8.11 -2.81 -14.66
CA GLY A 265 8.74 -3.68 -13.69
C GLY A 265 9.36 -4.89 -14.34
N HIS A 266 10.47 -5.38 -13.80
CA HIS A 266 11.15 -6.58 -14.26
C HIS A 266 11.69 -7.39 -13.08
N ALA A 267 11.38 -8.69 -13.03
CA ALA A 267 11.95 -9.65 -12.10
C ALA A 267 12.93 -10.58 -12.85
N PHE A 268 14.13 -10.79 -12.29
CA PHE A 268 15.21 -11.43 -13.03
C PHE A 268 15.15 -12.96 -13.04
N ASP A 269 14.68 -13.58 -11.96
CA ASP A 269 14.71 -15.04 -11.79
C ASP A 269 13.32 -15.67 -11.57
N SER A 270 12.26 -15.03 -12.07
CA SER A 270 10.89 -15.50 -11.93
C SER A 270 10.34 -16.03 -13.26
N ASP A 271 10.84 -17.18 -13.71
CA ASP A 271 10.34 -17.77 -14.96
C ASP A 271 8.89 -18.30 -14.82
N GLU A 272 8.44 -18.59 -13.59
CA GLU A 272 7.16 -19.23 -13.32
C GLU A 272 6.02 -18.27 -12.93
N PHE A 273 6.34 -17.09 -12.40
CA PHE A 273 5.35 -16.10 -11.99
C PHE A 273 5.35 -14.87 -12.89
N CYS A 274 5.59 -13.69 -12.34
CA CYS A 274 5.55 -12.44 -13.08
C CYS A 274 6.96 -11.94 -13.43
N LYS A 275 7.37 -12.03 -14.69
CA LYS A 275 8.67 -11.55 -15.16
C LYS A 275 8.66 -10.08 -15.54
N ASN A 276 7.59 -9.61 -16.16
CA ASN A 276 7.48 -8.25 -16.65
C ASN A 276 6.08 -7.68 -16.36
N PHE A 277 6.08 -6.41 -16.02
CA PHE A 277 4.90 -5.57 -15.92
C PHE A 277 5.15 -4.30 -16.73
N CYS A 278 4.18 -3.83 -17.48
CA CYS A 278 4.23 -2.51 -18.10
C CYS A 278 2.86 -1.85 -18.10
N GLY A 279 2.83 -0.55 -17.89
CA GLY A 279 1.59 0.22 -17.86
C GLY A 279 1.77 1.60 -18.48
N LEU A 280 0.72 2.10 -19.12
CA LEU A 280 0.63 3.44 -19.67
C LEU A 280 -0.72 4.06 -19.31
N GLY A 281 -0.71 5.34 -19.03
CA GLY A 281 -1.95 6.01 -18.66
C GLY A 281 -1.86 7.52 -18.70
N ALA A 282 -2.97 8.13 -18.31
CA ALA A 282 -3.07 9.57 -18.15
C ALA A 282 -4.09 9.91 -17.07
N THR A 283 -3.84 10.98 -16.34
CA THR A 283 -4.81 11.60 -15.44
C THR A 283 -5.12 13.02 -15.90
N TYR A 284 -6.37 13.45 -15.73
CA TYR A 284 -6.79 14.80 -16.07
C TYR A 284 -7.70 15.39 -14.97
N THR A 285 -7.18 16.41 -14.29
CA THR A 285 -7.92 17.13 -13.26
C THR A 285 -8.63 18.34 -13.84
N TYR A 286 -9.94 18.41 -13.62
CA TYR A 286 -10.76 19.58 -13.95
C TYR A 286 -11.68 19.94 -12.79
N LYS A 287 -11.36 21.03 -12.09
CA LYS A 287 -12.08 21.49 -10.89
C LYS A 287 -12.06 20.42 -9.79
N LYS A 288 -13.22 19.80 -9.53
CA LYS A 288 -13.46 18.76 -8.52
C LYS A 288 -13.47 17.35 -9.12
N LEU A 289 -13.08 17.20 -10.37
CA LEU A 289 -13.11 15.94 -11.10
C LEU A 289 -11.70 15.53 -11.47
N ASP A 290 -11.34 14.30 -11.11
CA ASP A 290 -10.07 13.69 -11.49
C ASP A 290 -10.39 12.48 -12.36
N PHE A 291 -10.11 12.59 -13.65
CA PHE A 291 -10.28 11.51 -14.63
C PHE A 291 -8.98 10.73 -14.75
N GLY A 292 -9.09 9.41 -14.88
CA GLY A 292 -7.97 8.51 -15.10
C GLY A 292 -8.26 7.48 -16.18
N LEU A 293 -7.28 7.20 -17.01
CA LEU A 293 -7.21 6.06 -17.90
C LEU A 293 -5.85 5.42 -17.71
N PHE A 294 -5.82 4.13 -17.34
CA PHE A 294 -4.59 3.36 -17.22
C PHE A 294 -4.79 2.00 -17.88
N SER A 295 -3.85 1.58 -18.68
CA SER A 295 -3.84 0.24 -19.28
C SER A 295 -2.49 -0.39 -19.02
N ASP A 296 -2.51 -1.60 -18.50
CA ASP A 296 -1.33 -2.35 -18.15
C ASP A 296 -1.37 -3.77 -18.71
N TYR A 297 -0.19 -4.36 -18.75
CA TYR A 297 0.03 -5.71 -19.20
C TYR A 297 0.97 -6.42 -18.22
N THR A 298 0.60 -7.65 -17.92
CA THR A 298 1.47 -8.60 -17.22
C THR A 298 1.29 -10.00 -17.78
N ARG A 299 2.26 -10.88 -17.49
CA ARG A 299 2.16 -12.31 -17.72
C ARG A 299 2.51 -13.04 -16.44
N ILE A 300 1.57 -13.82 -15.92
CA ILE A 300 1.74 -14.60 -14.69
C ILE A 300 1.41 -16.06 -15.01
N LEU A 301 2.31 -16.99 -14.66
CA LEU A 301 2.14 -18.43 -14.90
C LEU A 301 1.72 -18.75 -16.36
N GLU A 302 2.38 -18.13 -17.33
CA GLU A 302 2.11 -18.24 -18.77
C GLU A 302 0.76 -17.71 -19.27
N VAL A 303 -0.06 -17.09 -18.41
CA VAL A 303 -1.30 -16.43 -18.78
C VAL A 303 -1.03 -14.93 -18.99
N ASP A 304 -1.39 -14.44 -20.16
CA ASP A 304 -1.31 -13.02 -20.50
C ASP A 304 -2.55 -12.29 -19.97
N GLU A 305 -2.35 -11.14 -19.30
CA GLU A 305 -3.43 -10.26 -18.89
C GLU A 305 -3.18 -8.83 -19.32
N TRP A 306 -4.21 -8.26 -19.94
CA TRP A 306 -4.34 -6.82 -20.20
C TRP A 306 -5.46 -6.29 -19.32
N ALA A 307 -5.14 -5.39 -18.41
CA ALA A 307 -6.13 -4.66 -17.62
C ALA A 307 -6.20 -3.21 -18.08
N THR A 308 -7.41 -2.69 -18.19
CA THR A 308 -7.64 -1.27 -18.51
C THR A 308 -8.66 -0.72 -17.56
N GLU A 309 -8.29 0.33 -16.84
CA GLU A 309 -9.16 1.07 -15.92
C GLU A 309 -9.49 2.44 -16.48
N LEU A 310 -10.78 2.75 -16.48
CA LEU A 310 -11.33 4.10 -16.69
C LEU A 310 -11.99 4.56 -15.40
N THR A 311 -11.53 5.63 -14.82
CA THR A 311 -12.02 6.14 -13.53
C THR A 311 -12.30 7.64 -13.57
N CYS A 312 -13.19 8.09 -12.67
CA CYS A 312 -13.47 9.49 -12.43
C CYS A 312 -13.73 9.73 -10.94
N ASN A 313 -12.77 10.29 -10.22
CA ASN A 313 -13.00 10.68 -8.83
C ASN A 313 -13.69 12.06 -8.75
N VAL A 314 -14.81 12.12 -8.05
CA VAL A 314 -15.62 13.32 -7.85
C VAL A 314 -15.48 13.80 -6.42
N ASN A 315 -14.69 14.84 -6.19
CA ASN A 315 -14.44 15.42 -4.88
C ASN A 315 -15.67 16.26 -4.43
N LEU A 316 -16.59 15.66 -3.68
CA LEU A 316 -17.81 16.31 -3.19
C LEU A 316 -17.48 17.35 -2.12
N THR A 317 -16.62 16.97 -1.17
CA THR A 317 -16.08 17.83 -0.12
C THR A 317 -14.59 17.56 0.05
N ASN A 318 -13.92 18.20 1.02
CA ASN A 318 -12.50 17.93 1.33
C ASN A 318 -12.26 16.56 1.99
N TYR A 319 -13.32 15.90 2.45
CA TYR A 319 -13.25 14.62 3.18
C TYR A 319 -14.17 13.55 2.58
N LEU A 320 -14.81 13.81 1.45
CA LEU A 320 -15.74 12.87 0.82
C LEU A 320 -15.60 12.92 -0.69
N SER A 321 -15.35 11.77 -1.31
CA SER A 321 -15.40 11.61 -2.76
C SER A 321 -16.19 10.37 -3.18
N VAL A 322 -16.66 10.38 -4.43
CA VAL A 322 -17.31 9.25 -5.09
C VAL A 322 -16.58 8.99 -6.40
N GLN A 323 -16.28 7.74 -6.66
CA GLN A 323 -15.43 7.34 -7.79
C GLN A 323 -16.10 6.19 -8.55
N PRO A 324 -16.83 6.44 -9.63
CA PRO A 324 -17.20 5.43 -10.61
C PRO A 324 -15.98 4.95 -11.37
N VAL A 325 -15.84 3.63 -11.51
CA VAL A 325 -14.73 2.94 -12.18
C VAL A 325 -15.27 1.87 -13.10
N LEU A 326 -14.62 1.70 -14.24
CA LEU A 326 -14.84 0.61 -15.18
C LEU A 326 -13.51 -0.09 -15.45
N HIS A 327 -13.46 -1.39 -15.16
CA HIS A 327 -12.35 -2.25 -15.55
C HIS A 327 -12.73 -3.12 -16.74
N ILE A 328 -11.81 -3.24 -17.70
CA ILE A 328 -11.86 -4.20 -18.80
C ILE A 328 -10.61 -5.04 -18.67
N ILE A 329 -10.78 -6.31 -18.31
CA ILE A 329 -9.72 -7.25 -18.03
C ILE A 329 -9.79 -8.36 -19.08
N LYS A 330 -8.74 -8.48 -19.87
CA LYS A 330 -8.63 -9.47 -20.94
C LYS A 330 -7.50 -10.43 -20.63
N THR A 331 -7.83 -11.69 -20.44
CA THR A 331 -6.89 -12.81 -20.42
C THR A 331 -6.93 -13.58 -21.74
N ASP A 332 -6.13 -14.64 -21.86
CA ASP A 332 -6.13 -15.50 -23.05
C ASP A 332 -7.49 -16.15 -23.29
N ASP A 333 -8.22 -16.48 -22.23
CA ASP A 333 -9.44 -17.25 -22.30
C ASP A 333 -10.72 -16.40 -22.30
N GLU A 334 -10.70 -15.22 -21.67
CA GLU A 334 -11.91 -14.44 -21.44
C GLU A 334 -11.67 -12.94 -21.39
N THR A 335 -12.76 -12.19 -21.50
CA THR A 335 -12.78 -10.75 -21.25
C THR A 335 -13.83 -10.44 -20.21
N ASN A 336 -13.42 -9.88 -19.10
CA ASN A 336 -14.26 -9.48 -18.00
C ASN A 336 -14.46 -7.96 -18.04
N CYS A 337 -15.69 -7.52 -17.74
CA CYS A 337 -16.04 -6.12 -17.57
C CYS A 337 -16.58 -5.94 -16.15
N ILE A 338 -15.91 -5.12 -15.33
CA ILE A 338 -16.26 -4.89 -13.93
C ILE A 338 -16.59 -3.42 -13.73
N GLY A 339 -17.78 -3.15 -13.21
CA GLY A 339 -18.18 -1.83 -12.76
C GLY A 339 -17.96 -1.70 -11.25
N VAL A 340 -17.35 -0.60 -10.82
CA VAL A 340 -17.17 -0.28 -9.41
C VAL A 340 -17.70 1.12 -9.12
N LEU A 341 -18.40 1.26 -8.00
CA LEU A 341 -18.73 2.55 -7.41
C LEU A 341 -18.08 2.64 -6.05
N ARG A 342 -16.99 3.42 -5.96
CA ARG A 342 -16.24 3.62 -4.72
C ARG A 342 -16.68 4.90 -4.02
N LEU A 343 -16.84 4.84 -2.73
CA LEU A 343 -17.02 5.96 -1.81
C LEU A 343 -15.77 6.04 -0.91
N ASN A 344 -15.14 7.21 -0.82
CA ASN A 344 -14.03 7.45 0.09
C ASN A 344 -14.42 8.54 1.10
N VAL A 345 -14.14 8.29 2.37
CA VAL A 345 -14.27 9.25 3.48
C VAL A 345 -12.94 9.29 4.22
N SER A 346 -12.34 10.49 4.37
CA SER A 346 -11.07 10.71 5.08
C SER A 346 -11.23 11.85 6.08
N LEU A 347 -10.95 11.60 7.38
CA LEU A 347 -11.16 12.52 8.51
C LEU A 347 -9.91 12.68 9.38
#